data_68c633852c11a976d2bd3c140209c198
#
_entry.id   68c633852c11a976d2bd3c140209c198
#
_cell.length_a   1.000
_cell.length_b   1.000
_cell.length_c   1.000
_cell.angle_alpha   90.00
_cell.angle_beta   90.00
_cell.angle_gamma   90.00
#
_symmetry.space_group_name_H-M   'P 1'
#
loop_
_entity.id
_entity.type
_entity.pdbx_description
1 polymer ?
#
loop_
_entity_poly.entity_id
_entity_poly.type
_entity_poly.pdbx_seq_one_letter_code
_entity_poly.pdbx_strand_id
1 'polypeptide(L)'
;MSLAKSVGAKVTVIVVEEPFNWLSVSETQAQRALEELAKHAEQIKKHAASVLNRVANAAKQAGVPCDTIQVENAQPYQAIIATAADRGCDLIVMASHGRSGLSAVVLGSVTNKVLTHTKTPVLVCH
;
A
#
# COMPACT_ATOMS: atom_id res chain seq x y z
N MET A 1 3.87 8.35 -12.64
CA MET A 1 5.16 9.10 -12.67
C MET A 1 5.16 10.37 -13.51
N SER A 2 4.32 10.48 -14.51
CA SER A 2 4.26 11.70 -15.34
C SER A 2 3.88 12.95 -14.55
N LEU A 3 2.94 12.85 -13.61
CA LEU A 3 2.59 13.97 -12.74
C LEU A 3 3.78 14.40 -11.87
N ALA A 4 4.47 13.45 -11.23
CA ALA A 4 5.63 13.73 -10.38
C ALA A 4 6.75 14.40 -11.17
N LYS A 5 7.00 13.93 -12.39
CA LYS A 5 7.99 14.55 -13.28
C LYS A 5 7.60 15.98 -13.64
N SER A 6 6.33 16.23 -13.94
CA SER A 6 5.84 17.56 -14.34
C SER A 6 6.03 18.60 -13.25
N VAL A 7 5.86 18.22 -11.98
CA VAL A 7 5.92 19.15 -10.85
C VAL A 7 7.26 19.10 -10.11
N GLY A 8 8.20 18.26 -10.55
CA GLY A 8 9.49 18.11 -9.90
C GLY A 8 9.42 17.48 -8.52
N ALA A 9 8.47 16.58 -8.29
CA ALA A 9 8.24 15.98 -7.00
C ALA A 9 9.15 14.78 -6.73
N LYS A 10 9.42 14.53 -5.46
CA LYS A 10 9.97 13.26 -4.98
C LYS A 10 8.81 12.34 -4.63
N VAL A 11 8.95 11.06 -4.95
CA VAL A 11 7.90 10.05 -4.71
C VAL A 11 8.34 9.09 -3.62
N THR A 12 7.44 8.82 -2.67
CA THR A 12 7.56 7.72 -1.73
C THR A 12 6.44 6.74 -2.03
N VAL A 13 6.81 5.49 -2.33
CA VAL A 13 5.85 4.43 -2.61
C VAL A 13 5.76 3.51 -1.40
N ILE A 14 4.57 3.26 -0.93
CA ILE A 14 4.34 2.38 0.21
C ILE A 14 3.43 1.22 -0.19
N VAL A 15 3.81 0.01 0.21
CA VAL A 15 2.94 -1.17 0.18
C VAL A 15 2.72 -1.59 1.61
N VAL A 16 1.47 -1.71 2.00
CA VAL A 16 1.07 -2.12 3.34
C VAL A 16 0.53 -3.55 3.29
N GLU A 17 1.08 -4.42 4.11
CA GLU A 17 0.60 -5.79 4.29
C GLU A 17 -0.18 -5.88 5.60
N GLU A 18 -1.32 -6.57 5.58
CA GLU A 18 -2.08 -6.84 6.79
C GLU A 18 -1.55 -8.10 7.47
N PRO A 19 -1.31 -8.07 8.80
CA PRO A 19 -0.90 -9.27 9.52
C PRO A 19 -2.04 -10.27 9.58
N PHE A 20 -1.67 -11.54 9.69
CA PHE A 20 -2.64 -12.63 9.81
C PHE A 20 -3.35 -12.59 11.18
N ASN A 21 -4.67 -12.81 11.17
CA ASN A 21 -5.48 -12.85 12.41
C ASN A 21 -5.53 -14.26 13.00
N TRP A 22 -4.65 -14.53 13.96
CA TRP A 22 -4.56 -15.81 14.66
C TRP A 22 -5.79 -16.14 15.50
N LEU A 23 -6.58 -15.16 15.90
CA LEU A 23 -7.75 -15.36 16.77
C LEU A 23 -8.89 -16.10 16.07
N SER A 24 -8.87 -16.16 14.75
CA SER A 24 -9.91 -16.83 13.95
C SER A 24 -9.61 -18.30 13.65
N VAL A 25 -8.49 -18.85 14.13
CA VAL A 25 -7.99 -20.20 13.80
C VAL A 25 -8.08 -21.14 15.00
N SER A 26 -8.69 -22.33 14.82
CA SER A 26 -8.73 -23.37 15.83
C SER A 26 -7.36 -24.07 15.98
N GLU A 27 -7.09 -24.67 17.14
CA GLU A 27 -5.83 -25.38 17.42
C GLU A 27 -5.51 -26.48 16.41
N THR A 28 -6.51 -27.23 15.95
CA THR A 28 -6.33 -28.29 14.96
C THR A 28 -6.02 -27.77 13.56
N GLN A 29 -6.49 -26.56 13.24
CA GLN A 29 -6.20 -25.90 11.98
C GLN A 29 -4.89 -25.11 12.03
N ALA A 30 -4.42 -24.77 13.23
CA ALA A 30 -3.24 -23.92 13.43
C ALA A 30 -1.96 -24.52 12.85
N GLN A 31 -1.75 -25.84 12.99
CA GLN A 31 -0.54 -26.50 12.48
C GLN A 31 -0.49 -26.53 10.95
N ARG A 32 -1.63 -26.82 10.30
CA ARG A 32 -1.73 -26.77 8.83
C ARG A 32 -1.66 -25.35 8.31
N ALA A 33 -2.32 -24.43 9.04
CA ALA A 33 -2.30 -23.01 8.71
C ALA A 33 -0.89 -22.42 8.82
N LEU A 34 -0.07 -22.86 9.77
CA LEU A 34 1.30 -22.39 9.94
C LEU A 34 2.17 -22.68 8.72
N GLU A 35 2.09 -23.89 8.15
CA GLU A 35 2.85 -24.25 6.95
C GLU A 35 2.37 -23.49 5.71
N GLU A 36 1.07 -23.41 5.53
CA GLU A 36 0.48 -22.65 4.42
C GLU A 36 0.74 -21.15 4.55
N LEU A 37 0.69 -20.62 5.79
CA LEU A 37 0.97 -19.22 6.05
C LEU A 37 2.42 -18.85 5.79
N ALA A 38 3.38 -19.72 6.14
CA ALA A 38 4.78 -19.47 5.84
C ALA A 38 5.00 -19.32 4.34
N LYS A 39 4.39 -20.20 3.53
CA LYS A 39 4.43 -20.12 2.06
C LYS A 39 3.71 -18.89 1.53
N HIS A 40 2.54 -18.59 2.10
CA HIS A 40 1.71 -17.48 1.67
C HIS A 40 2.35 -16.14 2.02
N ALA A 41 2.93 -16.02 3.22
CA ALA A 41 3.65 -14.83 3.65
C ALA A 41 4.85 -14.53 2.75
N GLU A 42 5.61 -15.56 2.35
CA GLU A 42 6.70 -15.38 1.40
C GLU A 42 6.22 -14.89 0.04
N GLN A 43 5.11 -15.44 -0.46
CA GLN A 43 4.52 -15.02 -1.73
C GLN A 43 4.03 -13.58 -1.67
N ILE A 44 3.41 -13.18 -0.59
CA ILE A 44 2.95 -11.79 -0.38
C ILE A 44 4.13 -10.83 -0.36
N LYS A 45 5.20 -11.17 0.38
CA LYS A 45 6.41 -10.35 0.43
C LYS A 45 7.07 -10.23 -0.94
N LYS A 46 7.18 -11.33 -1.68
CA LYS A 46 7.74 -11.32 -3.03
C LYS A 46 6.89 -10.50 -3.99
N HIS A 47 5.57 -10.59 -3.88
CA HIS A 47 4.66 -9.81 -4.70
C HIS A 47 4.80 -8.31 -4.40
N ALA A 48 4.83 -7.94 -3.13
CA ALA A 48 5.03 -6.56 -2.71
C ALA A 48 6.37 -6.00 -3.21
N ALA A 49 7.45 -6.78 -3.06
CA ALA A 49 8.77 -6.40 -3.57
C ALA A 49 8.75 -6.22 -5.09
N SER A 50 8.06 -7.09 -5.82
CA SER A 50 7.91 -7.00 -7.28
C SER A 50 7.18 -5.72 -7.68
N VAL A 51 6.10 -5.37 -6.98
CA VAL A 51 5.34 -4.15 -7.24
C VAL A 51 6.22 -2.93 -6.99
N LEU A 52 6.93 -2.89 -5.86
CA LEU A 52 7.83 -1.79 -5.51
C LEU A 52 8.95 -1.63 -6.52
N ASN A 53 9.54 -2.74 -7.00
CA ASN A 53 10.58 -2.71 -8.02
C ASN A 53 10.09 -2.15 -9.34
N ARG A 54 8.87 -2.51 -9.76
CA ARG A 54 8.28 -1.96 -10.99
C ARG A 54 8.08 -0.45 -10.90
N VAL A 55 7.60 0.02 -9.76
CA VAL A 55 7.41 1.46 -9.55
C VAL A 55 8.74 2.19 -9.46
N ALA A 56 9.72 1.64 -8.76
CA ALA A 56 11.06 2.20 -8.67
C ALA A 56 11.73 2.31 -10.05
N ASN A 57 11.59 1.29 -10.89
CA ASN A 57 12.11 1.30 -12.25
C ASN A 57 11.41 2.35 -13.12
N ALA A 58 10.09 2.48 -13.00
CA ALA A 58 9.33 3.51 -13.70
C ALA A 58 9.79 4.92 -13.29
N ALA A 59 10.03 5.13 -12.00
CA ALA A 59 10.52 6.40 -11.48
C ALA A 59 11.95 6.70 -12.02
N LYS A 60 12.81 5.71 -12.04
CA LYS A 60 14.18 5.84 -12.57
C LYS A 60 14.17 6.22 -14.05
N GLN A 61 13.31 5.56 -14.84
CA GLN A 61 13.18 5.88 -16.27
C GLN A 61 12.63 7.28 -16.50
N ALA A 62 11.74 7.76 -15.62
CA ALA A 62 11.18 9.10 -15.68
C ALA A 62 12.12 10.18 -15.09
N GLY A 63 13.21 9.78 -14.42
CA GLY A 63 14.08 10.71 -13.74
C GLY A 63 13.50 11.28 -12.46
N VAL A 64 12.60 10.55 -11.79
CA VAL A 64 11.95 10.97 -10.56
C VAL A 64 12.60 10.30 -9.35
N PRO A 65 13.06 11.06 -8.34
CA PRO A 65 13.53 10.46 -7.10
C PRO A 65 12.42 9.66 -6.43
N CYS A 66 12.70 8.42 -6.04
CA CYS A 66 11.68 7.51 -5.49
C CYS A 66 12.28 6.67 -4.36
N ASP A 67 11.61 6.70 -3.21
CA ASP A 67 11.86 5.78 -2.11
C ASP A 67 10.73 4.76 -2.03
N THR A 68 11.06 3.52 -1.67
CA THR A 68 10.08 2.45 -1.52
C THR A 68 10.05 1.98 -0.07
N ILE A 69 8.85 1.75 0.45
CA ILE A 69 8.62 1.32 1.82
C ILE A 69 7.65 0.15 1.82
N GLN A 70 8.01 -0.90 2.56
CA GLN A 70 7.15 -2.04 2.80
C GLN A 70 6.87 -2.12 4.29
N VAL A 71 5.60 -2.10 4.66
CA VAL A 71 5.15 -2.02 6.07
C VAL A 71 4.07 -3.06 6.33
N GLU A 72 4.11 -3.66 7.51
CA GLU A 72 3.04 -4.51 8.00
C GLU A 72 2.22 -3.73 9.04
N ASN A 73 0.89 -3.65 8.84
CA ASN A 73 -0.01 -2.95 9.76
C ASN A 73 -1.42 -3.52 9.62
N ALA A 74 -2.06 -3.79 10.74
CA ALA A 74 -3.45 -4.27 10.78
C ALA A 74 -4.44 -3.22 10.25
N GLN A 75 -4.06 -1.94 10.27
CA GLN A 75 -4.85 -0.82 9.77
C GLN A 75 -4.08 -0.10 8.67
N PRO A 76 -4.21 -0.51 7.39
CA PRO A 76 -3.42 0.07 6.30
C PRO A 76 -3.51 1.59 6.19
N TYR A 77 -4.69 2.17 6.43
CA TYR A 77 -4.86 3.62 6.35
C TYR A 77 -3.98 4.37 7.36
N GLN A 78 -3.76 3.80 8.55
CA GLN A 78 -2.90 4.42 9.56
C GLN A 78 -1.44 4.44 9.11
N ALA A 79 -0.97 3.36 8.51
CA ALA A 79 0.39 3.29 7.98
C ALA A 79 0.61 4.30 6.86
N ILE A 80 -0.36 4.46 5.97
CA ILE A 80 -0.30 5.43 4.87
C ILE A 80 -0.22 6.86 5.41
N ILE A 81 -1.10 7.20 6.33
CA ILE A 81 -1.16 8.56 6.92
C ILE A 81 0.11 8.86 7.71
N ALA A 82 0.56 7.92 8.55
CA ALA A 82 1.76 8.09 9.35
C ALA A 82 3.00 8.26 8.45
N THR A 83 3.14 7.47 7.41
CA THR A 83 4.25 7.58 6.46
C THR A 83 4.24 8.92 5.73
N ALA A 84 3.08 9.37 5.29
CA ALA A 84 2.94 10.66 4.64
C ALA A 84 3.37 11.81 5.56
N ALA A 85 2.98 11.76 6.82
CA ALA A 85 3.36 12.75 7.81
C ALA A 85 4.86 12.71 8.13
N ASP A 86 5.40 11.51 8.37
CA ASP A 86 6.82 11.32 8.72
C ASP A 86 7.76 11.73 7.59
N ARG A 87 7.34 11.55 6.35
CA ARG A 87 8.12 11.90 5.15
C ARG A 87 7.86 13.33 4.66
N GLY A 88 6.95 14.07 5.30
CA GLY A 88 6.62 15.43 4.89
C GLY A 88 5.96 15.51 3.52
N CYS A 89 5.15 14.53 3.17
CA CYS A 89 4.46 14.50 1.89
C CYS A 89 3.37 15.55 1.80
N ASP A 90 3.27 16.22 0.66
CA ASP A 90 2.25 17.25 0.39
C ASP A 90 0.99 16.68 -0.26
N LEU A 91 1.09 15.49 -0.81
CA LEU A 91 0.02 14.84 -1.57
C LEU A 91 0.11 13.34 -1.39
N ILE A 92 -1.05 12.70 -1.18
CA ILE A 92 -1.20 11.25 -1.20
C ILE A 92 -1.92 10.88 -2.49
N VAL A 93 -1.38 9.93 -3.26
CA VAL A 93 -2.01 9.42 -4.48
C VAL A 93 -2.46 8.00 -4.23
N MET A 94 -3.72 7.72 -4.45
CA MET A 94 -4.32 6.40 -4.22
C MET A 94 -5.25 6.02 -5.37
N ALA A 95 -5.42 4.71 -5.58
CA ALA A 95 -6.47 4.20 -6.45
C ALA A 95 -7.83 4.31 -5.74
N SER A 96 -8.89 4.45 -6.52
CA SER A 96 -10.27 4.49 -5.99
C SER A 96 -10.70 3.15 -5.40
N HIS A 97 -10.09 2.05 -5.85
CA HIS A 97 -10.36 0.70 -5.39
C HIS A 97 -9.07 -0.03 -5.06
N GLY A 98 -9.17 -0.95 -4.08
CA GLY A 98 -8.14 -1.94 -3.85
C GLY A 98 -8.22 -3.10 -4.85
N ARG A 99 -7.62 -4.22 -4.49
CA ARG A 99 -7.54 -5.43 -5.34
C ARG A 99 -8.88 -6.14 -5.56
N SER A 100 -9.92 -5.76 -4.84
CA SER A 100 -11.22 -6.44 -4.88
C SER A 100 -12.04 -6.16 -6.14
N GLY A 101 -11.61 -5.24 -7.00
CA GLY A 101 -12.27 -4.97 -8.28
C GLY A 101 -13.72 -4.50 -8.16
N LEU A 102 -14.06 -3.80 -7.09
CA LEU A 102 -15.39 -3.27 -6.88
C LEU A 102 -15.78 -2.23 -7.93
N SER A 103 -17.09 -2.01 -8.08
CA SER A 103 -17.66 -1.06 -9.02
C SER A 103 -17.02 0.34 -8.90
N ALA A 104 -16.85 1.03 -10.02
CA ALA A 104 -16.31 2.39 -10.07
C ALA A 104 -17.12 3.43 -9.28
N VAL A 105 -18.32 3.07 -8.83
CA VAL A 105 -19.21 3.96 -8.06
C VAL A 105 -18.89 3.97 -6.57
N VAL A 106 -18.18 2.94 -6.06
CA VAL A 106 -17.90 2.77 -4.64
C VAL A 106 -16.41 2.93 -4.37
N LEU A 107 -16.04 3.83 -3.47
CA LEU A 107 -14.65 3.97 -3.03
C LEU A 107 -14.24 2.76 -2.19
N GLY A 108 -12.99 2.30 -2.38
CA GLY A 108 -12.41 1.26 -1.55
C GLY A 108 -12.35 1.68 -0.07
N SER A 109 -12.42 0.70 0.83
CA SER A 109 -12.45 0.96 2.27
C SER A 109 -11.21 1.69 2.78
N VAL A 110 -10.03 1.33 2.30
CA VAL A 110 -8.78 1.99 2.69
C VAL A 110 -8.75 3.44 2.19
N THR A 111 -9.12 3.66 0.93
CA THR A 111 -9.17 5.01 0.35
C THR A 111 -10.13 5.90 1.12
N ASN A 112 -11.31 5.39 1.47
CA ASN A 112 -12.29 6.13 2.25
C ASN A 112 -11.75 6.49 3.64
N LYS A 113 -11.08 5.56 4.31
CA LYS A 113 -10.49 5.81 5.63
C LYS A 113 -9.35 6.82 5.57
N VAL A 114 -8.52 6.78 4.55
CA VAL A 114 -7.48 7.79 4.35
C VAL A 114 -8.10 9.16 4.16
N LEU A 115 -9.09 9.28 3.28
CA LEU A 115 -9.78 10.56 3.02
C LEU A 115 -10.39 11.17 4.28
N THR A 116 -10.96 10.34 5.16
CA THR A 116 -11.67 10.82 6.35
C THR A 116 -10.74 11.12 7.54
N HIS A 117 -9.50 10.60 7.54
CA HIS A 117 -8.60 10.71 8.69
C HIS A 117 -7.33 11.53 8.42
N THR A 118 -7.02 11.84 7.18
CA THR A 118 -5.83 12.63 6.86
C THR A 118 -6.13 14.11 6.68
N LYS A 119 -5.14 14.94 7.01
CA LYS A 119 -5.16 16.38 6.69
C LYS A 119 -4.41 16.70 5.40
N THR A 120 -3.69 15.72 4.86
CA THR A 120 -2.95 15.86 3.61
C THR A 120 -3.91 15.74 2.42
N PRO A 121 -3.79 16.57 1.38
CA PRO A 121 -4.57 16.39 0.17
C PRO A 121 -4.39 15.01 -0.45
N VAL A 122 -5.46 14.45 -0.98
CA VAL A 122 -5.47 13.10 -1.58
C VAL A 122 -5.97 13.20 -3.01
N LEU A 123 -5.19 12.67 -3.95
CA LEU A 123 -5.61 12.49 -5.34
C LEU A 123 -6.05 11.05 -5.52
N VAL A 124 -7.31 10.87 -5.88
CA VAL A 124 -7.89 9.54 -6.11
C VAL A 124 -7.93 9.26 -7.61
N CYS A 125 -7.31 8.17 -8.03
CA CYS A 125 -7.22 7.76 -9.42
C CYS A 125 -8.09 6.54 -9.69
N HIS A 126 -8.71 6.51 -10.85
CA HIS A 126 -9.47 5.34 -11.31
C HIS A 126 -8.63 4.37 -12.12
#